data_26044c8c6f603986123ed3264ba6d2b7
#
_entry.id   26044c8c6f603986123ed3264ba6d2b7
#
_cell.length_a   1.000
_cell.length_b   1.000
_cell.length_c   1.000
_cell.angle_alpha   90.00
_cell.angle_beta   90.00
_cell.angle_gamma   90.00
#
_symmetry.space_group_name_H-M   'P 1'
#
loop_
_entity.id
_entity.type
_entity.pdbx_description
1 polymer ?
#
loop_
_entity_poly.entity_id
_entity_poly.type
_entity_poly.pdbx_seq_one_letter_code
_entity_poly.pdbx_strand_id
1 'polypeptide(L)'
;MKIPAFIELLKPITWFPPMWAFACGAISSGQSWSLHWNVVLIGIILTGPLVCASSQAVNDWFDRHVDAINEPQRPIPSGRIPGRWGLYLGIIWSLLSLLVSSYLGVWGFYATLIALLFSWAYSMPPIRLKQNGWFGNFACSISYEGLAWITGAALLSSTLSPSHPSLM
;
A
#
# COMPACT_ATOMS: atom_id res chain seq x y z
N MET A 1 -25.97 4.84 7.73
CA MET A 1 -25.51 5.13 6.35
C MET A 1 -24.69 3.93 5.89
N LYS A 2 -25.09 3.26 4.81
CA LYS A 2 -24.32 2.10 4.31
C LYS A 2 -23.05 2.62 3.64
N ILE A 3 -21.87 2.14 4.09
CA ILE A 3 -20.59 2.45 3.46
C ILE A 3 -20.66 1.93 2.01
N PRO A 4 -20.29 2.74 1.00
CA PRO A 4 -20.21 2.25 -0.37
C PRO A 4 -19.31 1.02 -0.45
N ALA A 5 -19.74 -0.02 -1.17
CA ALA A 5 -19.03 -1.28 -1.29
C ALA A 5 -17.55 -1.12 -1.70
N PHE A 6 -17.27 -0.08 -2.48
CA PHE A 6 -15.92 0.29 -2.89
C PHE A 6 -15.02 0.70 -1.69
N ILE A 7 -15.50 1.55 -0.78
CA ILE A 7 -14.74 1.96 0.40
C ILE A 7 -14.54 0.78 1.35
N GLU A 8 -15.56 -0.08 1.48
CA GLU A 8 -15.46 -1.29 2.27
C GLU A 8 -14.40 -2.26 1.72
N LEU A 9 -14.28 -2.40 0.38
CA LEU A 9 -13.22 -3.20 -0.25
C LEU A 9 -11.82 -2.68 0.06
N LEU A 10 -11.64 -1.36 0.06
CA LEU A 10 -10.35 -0.72 0.31
C LEU A 10 -9.94 -0.72 1.79
N LYS A 11 -10.86 -1.06 2.70
CA LYS A 11 -10.65 -1.22 4.16
C LYS A 11 -9.87 -0.07 4.83
N PRO A 12 -10.40 1.15 4.92
CA PRO A 12 -9.68 2.29 5.49
C PRO A 12 -9.10 2.07 6.88
N ILE A 13 -9.72 1.18 7.66
CA ILE A 13 -9.24 0.83 9.00
C ILE A 13 -7.82 0.22 9.00
N THR A 14 -7.40 -0.37 7.88
CA THR A 14 -6.07 -1.00 7.73
C THR A 14 -4.99 -0.04 7.25
N TRP A 15 -5.31 1.20 6.89
CA TRP A 15 -4.35 2.15 6.35
C TRP A 15 -3.43 2.75 7.41
N PHE A 16 -3.89 2.80 8.65
CA PHE A 16 -3.18 3.47 9.74
C PHE A 16 -1.73 2.94 9.95
N PRO A 17 -1.47 1.62 10.06
CA PRO A 17 -0.12 1.12 10.32
C PRO A 17 0.93 1.59 9.29
N PRO A 18 0.74 1.42 7.96
CA PRO A 18 1.74 1.88 7.00
C PRO A 18 1.85 3.40 6.93
N MET A 19 0.77 4.15 7.12
CA MET A 19 0.80 5.61 7.21
C MET A 19 1.64 6.07 8.41
N TRP A 20 1.43 5.43 9.56
CA TRP A 20 2.17 5.71 10.79
C TRP A 20 3.64 5.33 10.65
N ALA A 21 3.94 4.16 10.09
CA ALA A 21 5.32 3.73 9.86
C ALA A 21 6.08 4.71 8.97
N PHE A 22 5.46 5.19 7.87
CA PHE A 22 6.05 6.21 7.00
C PHE A 22 6.31 7.52 7.75
N ALA A 23 5.33 8.01 8.51
CA ALA A 23 5.47 9.24 9.29
C ALA A 23 6.58 9.13 10.33
N CYS A 24 6.68 8.01 11.04
CA CYS A 24 7.77 7.72 11.98
C CYS A 24 9.13 7.69 11.28
N GLY A 25 9.22 7.07 10.09
CA GLY A 25 10.41 7.07 9.27
C GLY A 25 10.85 8.49 8.88
N ALA A 26 9.89 9.30 8.42
CA ALA A 26 10.14 10.69 8.07
C ALA A 26 10.69 11.50 9.27
N ILE A 27 10.10 11.35 10.44
CA ILE A 27 10.56 12.01 11.68
C ILE A 27 11.94 11.49 12.08
N SER A 28 12.20 10.20 11.98
CA SER A 28 13.48 9.59 12.37
C SER A 28 14.66 10.00 11.48
N SER A 29 14.40 10.58 10.32
CA SER A 29 15.44 11.16 9.45
C SER A 29 16.19 12.32 10.09
N GLY A 30 15.66 12.91 11.17
CA GLY A 30 16.21 14.10 11.82
C GLY A 30 16.02 15.39 11.03
N GLN A 31 15.35 15.34 9.89
CA GLN A 31 15.10 16.50 9.03
C GLN A 31 13.81 17.23 9.42
N SER A 32 13.75 18.52 9.08
CA SER A 32 12.54 19.30 9.33
C SER A 32 11.40 18.87 8.42
N TRP A 33 10.51 18.02 8.93
CA TRP A 33 9.33 17.55 8.21
C TRP A 33 8.41 18.70 7.76
N SER A 34 8.41 19.82 8.47
CA SER A 34 7.60 20.99 8.11
C SER A 34 8.07 21.67 6.83
N LEU A 35 9.34 21.57 6.47
CA LEU A 35 9.88 22.07 5.19
C LEU A 35 9.57 21.12 4.03
N HIS A 36 9.27 19.86 4.35
CA HIS A 36 9.00 18.78 3.38
C HIS A 36 7.58 18.20 3.55
N TRP A 37 6.64 19.00 4.06
CA TRP A 37 5.29 18.56 4.39
C TRP A 37 4.56 17.91 3.20
N ASN A 38 4.83 18.38 1.97
CA ASN A 38 4.28 17.81 0.74
C ASN A 38 4.77 16.38 0.49
N VAL A 39 6.06 16.11 0.68
CA VAL A 39 6.63 14.75 0.57
C VAL A 39 6.02 13.84 1.64
N VAL A 40 5.90 14.34 2.87
CA VAL A 40 5.30 13.59 3.97
C VAL A 40 3.84 13.30 3.70
N LEU A 41 3.05 14.27 3.26
CA LEU A 41 1.65 14.09 2.94
C LEU A 41 1.44 13.09 1.79
N ILE A 42 2.20 13.24 0.69
CA ILE A 42 2.13 12.32 -0.45
C ILE A 42 2.51 10.90 -0.01
N GLY A 43 3.56 10.74 0.80
CA GLY A 43 3.99 9.44 1.31
C GLY A 43 2.94 8.78 2.21
N ILE A 44 2.26 9.53 3.06
CA ILE A 44 1.15 9.04 3.89
C ILE A 44 -0.01 8.56 3.00
N ILE A 45 -0.39 9.36 2.00
CA ILE A 45 -1.45 8.98 1.04
C ILE A 45 -1.02 7.76 0.23
N LEU A 46 0.23 7.70 -0.17
CA LEU A 46 0.77 6.58 -0.95
C LEU A 46 0.74 5.27 -0.15
N THR A 47 1.22 5.28 1.09
CA THR A 47 1.35 4.04 1.88
C THR A 47 0.01 3.49 2.36
N GLY A 48 -0.92 4.33 2.79
CA GLY A 48 -2.25 3.92 3.27
C GLY A 48 -3.29 3.83 2.14
N PRO A 49 -3.91 4.95 1.73
CA PRO A 49 -5.00 4.99 0.75
C PRO A 49 -4.69 4.36 -0.61
N LEU A 50 -3.43 4.24 -1.00
CA LEU A 50 -3.04 3.69 -2.28
C LEU A 50 -2.47 2.27 -2.16
N VAL A 51 -1.27 2.09 -1.64
CA VAL A 51 -0.60 0.77 -1.60
C VAL A 51 -1.34 -0.21 -0.70
N CYS A 52 -1.67 0.18 0.54
CA CYS A 52 -2.40 -0.70 1.45
C CYS A 52 -3.80 -1.01 0.90
N ALA A 53 -4.54 -0.02 0.42
CA ALA A 53 -5.85 -0.22 -0.18
C ALA A 53 -5.80 -1.16 -1.40
N SER A 54 -4.78 -1.02 -2.26
CA SER A 54 -4.53 -1.96 -3.36
C SER A 54 -4.36 -3.39 -2.86
N SER A 55 -3.55 -3.59 -1.81
CA SER A 55 -3.31 -4.92 -1.23
C SER A 55 -4.60 -5.55 -0.68
N GLN A 56 -5.49 -4.75 -0.10
CA GLN A 56 -6.78 -5.25 0.40
C GLN A 56 -7.69 -5.69 -0.74
N ALA A 57 -7.78 -4.91 -1.83
CA ALA A 57 -8.58 -5.28 -3.00
C ALA A 57 -8.06 -6.56 -3.67
N VAL A 58 -6.73 -6.69 -3.81
CA VAL A 58 -6.06 -7.89 -4.33
C VAL A 58 -6.33 -9.10 -3.42
N ASN A 59 -6.20 -8.92 -2.11
CA ASN A 59 -6.45 -9.99 -1.14
C ASN A 59 -7.90 -10.50 -1.24
N ASP A 60 -8.89 -9.61 -1.17
CA ASP A 60 -10.32 -9.99 -1.22
C ASP A 60 -10.68 -10.62 -2.57
N TRP A 61 -10.05 -10.21 -3.67
CA TRP A 61 -10.26 -10.85 -4.96
C TRP A 61 -9.79 -12.31 -4.98
N PHE A 62 -8.58 -12.59 -4.50
CA PHE A 62 -8.05 -13.96 -4.51
C PHE A 62 -8.67 -14.84 -3.43
N ASP A 63 -9.23 -14.26 -2.36
CA ASP A 63 -9.93 -14.99 -1.30
C ASP A 63 -11.44 -15.11 -1.51
N ARG A 64 -12.02 -14.53 -2.57
CA ARG A 64 -13.46 -14.44 -2.79
C ARG A 64 -14.22 -15.76 -2.63
N HIS A 65 -13.59 -16.90 -2.93
CA HIS A 65 -14.21 -18.22 -2.80
C HIS A 65 -14.25 -18.70 -1.34
N VAL A 66 -13.22 -18.39 -0.58
CA VAL A 66 -13.14 -18.66 0.88
C VAL A 66 -14.05 -17.70 1.62
N ASP A 67 -14.03 -16.44 1.25
CA ASP A 67 -14.87 -15.40 1.82
C ASP A 67 -16.37 -15.65 1.56
N ALA A 68 -16.72 -16.28 0.45
CA ALA A 68 -18.11 -16.67 0.17
C ALA A 68 -18.68 -17.66 1.22
N ILE A 69 -17.81 -18.40 1.89
CA ILE A 69 -18.18 -19.34 2.95
C ILE A 69 -18.12 -18.64 4.31
N ASN A 70 -17.01 -17.97 4.60
CA ASN A 70 -16.70 -17.45 5.95
C ASN A 70 -17.29 -16.05 6.20
N GLU A 71 -17.34 -15.21 5.17
CA GLU A 71 -17.76 -13.81 5.25
C GLU A 71 -18.59 -13.40 4.02
N PRO A 72 -19.76 -14.03 3.80
CA PRO A 72 -20.56 -13.85 2.58
C PRO A 72 -21.07 -12.42 2.38
N GLN A 73 -21.05 -11.59 3.44
CA GLN A 73 -21.44 -10.18 3.40
C GLN A 73 -20.38 -9.26 2.80
N ARG A 74 -19.12 -9.71 2.63
CA ARG A 74 -18.07 -8.88 2.00
C ARG A 74 -18.46 -8.40 0.61
N PRO A 75 -17.90 -7.27 0.11
CA PRO A 75 -18.33 -6.66 -1.15
C PRO A 75 -18.30 -7.56 -2.37
N ILE A 76 -17.28 -8.43 -2.51
CA ILE A 76 -17.14 -9.31 -3.67
C ILE A 76 -18.07 -10.53 -3.56
N PRO A 77 -18.04 -11.33 -2.47
CA PRO A 77 -18.92 -12.48 -2.34
C PRO A 77 -20.41 -12.13 -2.39
N SER A 78 -20.80 -11.00 -1.79
CA SER A 78 -22.20 -10.55 -1.78
C SER A 78 -22.70 -10.02 -3.13
N GLY A 79 -21.84 -9.94 -4.14
CA GLY A 79 -22.18 -9.38 -5.46
C GLY A 79 -22.32 -7.86 -5.51
N ARG A 80 -22.08 -7.15 -4.39
CA ARG A 80 -22.08 -5.66 -4.39
C ARG A 80 -20.97 -5.06 -5.25
N ILE A 81 -19.88 -5.83 -5.46
CA ILE A 81 -18.86 -5.58 -6.48
C ILE A 81 -18.93 -6.75 -7.46
N PRO A 82 -19.58 -6.57 -8.64
CA PRO A 82 -19.88 -7.66 -9.53
C PRO A 82 -18.71 -8.09 -10.41
N GLY A 83 -18.75 -9.33 -10.89
CA GLY A 83 -17.83 -9.85 -11.90
C GLY A 83 -16.37 -9.76 -11.49
N ARG A 84 -15.53 -9.17 -12.34
CA ARG A 84 -14.08 -9.02 -12.13
C ARG A 84 -13.67 -7.65 -11.58
N TRP A 85 -14.62 -6.82 -11.16
CA TRP A 85 -14.31 -5.47 -10.69
C TRP A 85 -13.38 -5.44 -9.48
N GLY A 86 -13.44 -6.43 -8.57
CA GLY A 86 -12.47 -6.54 -7.48
C GLY A 86 -11.03 -6.62 -7.97
N LEU A 87 -10.76 -7.43 -9.02
CA LEU A 87 -9.45 -7.52 -9.65
C LEU A 87 -9.06 -6.21 -10.35
N TYR A 88 -9.96 -5.63 -11.12
CA TYR A 88 -9.69 -4.38 -11.84
C TYR A 88 -9.38 -3.24 -10.88
N LEU A 89 -10.07 -3.15 -9.77
CA LEU A 89 -9.77 -2.16 -8.71
C LEU A 89 -8.38 -2.40 -8.11
N GLY A 90 -8.01 -3.64 -7.82
CA GLY A 90 -6.65 -3.96 -7.37
C GLY A 90 -5.57 -3.52 -8.36
N ILE A 91 -5.77 -3.76 -9.66
CA ILE A 91 -4.85 -3.33 -10.73
C ILE A 91 -4.80 -1.81 -10.84
N ILE A 92 -5.96 -1.15 -10.91
CA ILE A 92 -6.04 0.31 -11.04
C ILE A 92 -5.38 1.00 -9.86
N TRP A 93 -5.63 0.53 -8.63
CA TRP A 93 -5.00 1.06 -7.42
C TRP A 93 -3.49 0.82 -7.39
N SER A 94 -3.01 -0.33 -7.86
CA SER A 94 -1.57 -0.60 -8.01
C SER A 94 -0.92 0.36 -9.00
N LEU A 95 -1.53 0.58 -10.16
CA LEU A 95 -1.02 1.50 -11.17
C LEU A 95 -1.04 2.96 -10.68
N LEU A 96 -2.11 3.36 -9.98
CA LEU A 96 -2.20 4.67 -9.36
C LEU A 96 -1.13 4.87 -8.28
N SER A 97 -0.84 3.84 -7.50
CA SER A 97 0.26 3.86 -6.51
C SER A 97 1.61 4.11 -7.17
N LEU A 98 1.90 3.41 -8.29
CA LEU A 98 3.15 3.62 -9.04
C LEU A 98 3.21 5.02 -9.66
N LEU A 99 2.09 5.52 -10.19
CA LEU A 99 2.01 6.86 -10.74
C LEU A 99 2.29 7.92 -9.65
N VAL A 100 1.65 7.81 -8.50
CA VAL A 100 1.87 8.77 -7.40
C VAL A 100 3.28 8.64 -6.83
N SER A 101 3.82 7.43 -6.70
CA SER A 101 5.17 7.22 -6.19
C SER A 101 6.26 7.81 -7.07
N SER A 102 6.01 7.99 -8.37
CA SER A 102 6.95 8.63 -9.29
C SER A 102 7.25 10.10 -8.92
N TYR A 103 6.32 10.78 -8.27
CA TYR A 103 6.54 12.14 -7.72
C TYR A 103 7.50 12.16 -6.52
N LEU A 104 7.68 11.02 -5.86
CA LEU A 104 8.62 10.87 -4.75
C LEU A 104 10.02 10.45 -5.22
N GLY A 105 10.26 10.48 -6.54
CA GLY A 105 11.53 10.13 -7.14
C GLY A 105 11.82 8.63 -7.17
N VAL A 106 13.06 8.31 -7.53
CA VAL A 106 13.50 6.92 -7.81
C VAL A 106 13.31 5.99 -6.59
N TRP A 107 13.65 6.45 -5.41
CA TRP A 107 13.51 5.67 -4.17
C TRP A 107 12.06 5.37 -3.84
N GLY A 108 11.18 6.38 -3.92
CA GLY A 108 9.75 6.20 -3.69
C GLY A 108 9.13 5.23 -4.69
N PHE A 109 9.51 5.32 -5.96
CA PHE A 109 9.02 4.44 -7.01
C PHE A 109 9.42 2.97 -6.77
N TYR A 110 10.71 2.68 -6.56
CA TYR A 110 11.15 1.30 -6.36
C TYR A 110 10.65 0.70 -5.05
N ALA A 111 10.59 1.47 -3.97
CA ALA A 111 10.00 1.00 -2.73
C ALA A 111 8.53 0.61 -2.91
N THR A 112 7.75 1.43 -3.63
CA THR A 112 6.35 1.13 -3.96
C THR A 112 6.23 -0.09 -4.86
N LEU A 113 7.07 -0.23 -5.87
CA LEU A 113 7.09 -1.40 -6.75
C LEU A 113 7.33 -2.68 -5.95
N ILE A 114 8.32 -2.68 -5.05
CA ILE A 114 8.64 -3.82 -4.19
C ILE A 114 7.46 -4.13 -3.26
N ALA A 115 6.85 -3.12 -2.63
CA ALA A 115 5.69 -3.30 -1.76
C ALA A 115 4.51 -3.94 -2.52
N LEU A 116 4.23 -3.48 -3.73
CA LEU A 116 3.19 -4.05 -4.58
C LEU A 116 3.51 -5.49 -5.00
N LEU A 117 4.75 -5.80 -5.37
CA LEU A 117 5.17 -7.16 -5.69
C LEU A 117 4.93 -8.12 -4.51
N PHE A 118 5.31 -7.73 -3.30
CA PHE A 118 5.00 -8.52 -2.09
C PHE A 118 3.50 -8.63 -1.84
N SER A 119 2.74 -7.57 -2.01
CA SER A 119 1.30 -7.54 -1.85
C SER A 119 0.59 -8.52 -2.80
N TRP A 120 0.97 -8.53 -4.07
CA TRP A 120 0.44 -9.47 -5.05
C TRP A 120 0.90 -10.91 -4.75
N ALA A 121 2.20 -11.12 -4.49
CA ALA A 121 2.75 -12.43 -4.14
C ALA A 121 2.12 -13.01 -2.87
N TYR A 122 1.73 -12.16 -1.92
CA TYR A 122 1.04 -12.57 -0.70
C TYR A 122 -0.26 -13.33 -0.98
N SER A 123 -1.04 -12.88 -1.97
CA SER A 123 -2.40 -13.41 -2.23
C SER A 123 -2.52 -14.22 -3.51
N MET A 124 -1.73 -13.94 -4.54
CA MET A 124 -1.88 -14.48 -5.89
C MET A 124 -1.26 -15.88 -6.03
N PRO A 125 -2.02 -16.89 -6.54
CA PRO A 125 -1.44 -18.17 -6.94
C PRO A 125 -0.44 -18.02 -8.11
N PRO A 126 0.58 -18.87 -8.22
CA PRO A 126 0.88 -20.02 -7.37
C PRO A 126 1.67 -19.67 -6.11
N ILE A 127 2.21 -18.43 -5.98
CA ILE A 127 3.12 -18.05 -4.90
C ILE A 127 2.39 -18.06 -3.55
N ARG A 128 1.33 -17.27 -3.42
CA ARG A 128 0.41 -17.19 -2.28
C ARG A 128 1.10 -17.31 -0.91
N LEU A 129 2.04 -16.39 -0.62
CA LEU A 129 2.92 -16.42 0.55
C LEU A 129 2.17 -16.58 1.88
N LYS A 130 0.94 -16.09 1.96
CA LYS A 130 0.08 -16.20 3.16
C LYS A 130 -0.27 -17.64 3.57
N GLN A 131 -0.09 -18.62 2.69
CA GLN A 131 -0.29 -20.03 3.04
C GLN A 131 0.80 -20.56 3.97
N ASN A 132 1.97 -19.91 4.00
CA ASN A 132 3.05 -20.21 4.92
C ASN A 132 3.16 -19.09 5.96
N GLY A 133 2.99 -19.43 7.23
CA GLY A 133 2.99 -18.44 8.32
C GLY A 133 4.27 -17.58 8.37
N TRP A 134 5.43 -18.13 8.09
CA TRP A 134 6.70 -17.40 8.10
C TRP A 134 6.81 -16.43 6.91
N PHE A 135 6.59 -16.93 5.70
CA PHE A 135 6.67 -16.08 4.50
C PHE A 135 5.54 -15.05 4.44
N GLY A 136 4.35 -15.42 4.90
CA GLY A 136 3.23 -14.49 5.00
C GLY A 136 3.51 -13.34 5.97
N ASN A 137 3.96 -13.67 7.19
CA ASN A 137 4.32 -12.65 8.18
C ASN A 137 5.48 -11.77 7.71
N PHE A 138 6.51 -12.36 7.11
CA PHE A 138 7.63 -11.61 6.54
C PHE A 138 7.16 -10.62 5.46
N ALA A 139 6.38 -11.09 4.49
CA ALA A 139 5.85 -10.24 3.43
C ALA A 139 4.98 -9.09 3.97
N CYS A 140 4.15 -9.40 4.97
CA CYS A 140 3.30 -8.42 5.62
C CYS A 140 4.13 -7.36 6.36
N SER A 141 5.09 -7.76 7.20
CA SER A 141 5.95 -6.85 7.97
C SER A 141 6.77 -5.94 7.08
N ILE A 142 7.37 -6.49 6.00
CA ILE A 142 8.14 -5.70 5.05
C ILE A 142 7.25 -4.71 4.31
N SER A 143 6.10 -5.16 3.79
CA SER A 143 5.25 -4.32 2.94
C SER A 143 4.51 -3.23 3.72
N TYR A 144 4.03 -3.55 4.92
CA TYR A 144 3.21 -2.62 5.71
C TYR A 144 4.04 -1.63 6.52
N GLU A 145 5.16 -2.08 7.08
CA GLU A 145 5.91 -1.26 8.05
C GLU A 145 7.34 -0.98 7.59
N GLY A 146 8.10 -2.03 7.23
CA GLY A 146 9.52 -1.90 6.94
C GLY A 146 9.80 -0.96 5.76
N LEU A 147 9.21 -1.21 4.60
CA LEU A 147 9.40 -0.37 3.41
C LEU A 147 8.83 1.03 3.62
N ALA A 148 7.68 1.17 4.27
CA ALA A 148 7.09 2.46 4.55
C ALA A 148 8.01 3.31 5.42
N TRP A 149 8.54 2.74 6.52
CA TRP A 149 9.45 3.43 7.44
C TRP A 149 10.77 3.81 6.76
N ILE A 150 11.42 2.85 6.07
CA ILE A 150 12.69 3.10 5.36
C ILE A 150 12.50 4.17 4.28
N THR A 151 11.38 4.12 3.55
CA THR A 151 11.10 5.11 2.50
C THR A 151 10.91 6.50 3.06
N GLY A 152 10.18 6.64 4.17
CA GLY A 152 10.00 7.92 4.85
C GLY A 152 11.34 8.52 5.30
N ALA A 153 12.20 7.70 5.92
CA ALA A 153 13.53 8.13 6.35
C ALA A 153 14.44 8.50 5.16
N ALA A 154 14.47 7.66 4.12
CA ALA A 154 15.34 7.86 2.96
C ALA A 154 14.94 9.09 2.13
N LEU A 155 13.65 9.31 1.91
CA LEU A 155 13.17 10.46 1.12
C LEU A 155 13.55 11.79 1.77
N LEU A 156 13.38 11.94 3.06
CA LEU A 156 13.75 13.17 3.73
C LEU A 156 15.28 13.35 3.83
N SER A 157 16.02 12.27 4.02
CA SER A 157 17.49 12.33 4.03
C SER A 157 18.09 12.66 2.65
N SER A 158 17.47 12.19 1.55
CA SER A 158 17.97 12.41 0.19
C SER A 158 17.70 13.82 -0.34
N THR A 159 16.68 14.53 0.17
CA THR A 159 16.37 15.91 -0.26
C THR A 159 17.47 16.92 0.08
N LEU A 160 18.40 16.54 0.94
CA LEU A 160 19.52 17.41 1.35
C LEU A 160 20.86 17.04 0.70
N SER A 161 20.92 16.01 -0.12
CA SER A 161 22.13 15.71 -0.87
C SER A 161 22.28 16.70 -2.03
N PRO A 162 23.37 17.51 -2.11
CA PRO A 162 23.55 18.55 -3.13
C PRO A 162 23.68 18.03 -4.56
N SER A 163 23.63 16.72 -4.76
CA SER A 163 23.85 16.05 -6.04
C SER A 163 22.57 15.73 -6.82
N HIS A 164 21.38 16.05 -6.33
CA HIS A 164 20.16 15.90 -7.10
C HIS A 164 19.57 17.26 -7.45
N PRO A 165 19.38 17.56 -8.76
CA PRO A 165 18.63 18.74 -9.16
C PRO A 165 17.23 18.60 -8.57
N SER A 166 16.86 19.55 -7.74
CA SER A 166 15.51 19.72 -7.24
C SER A 166 14.55 19.73 -8.41
N LEU A 167 13.64 18.77 -8.46
CA LEU A 167 12.47 18.91 -9.30
C LEU A 167 11.66 20.08 -8.73
N MET A 168 11.91 21.28 -9.27
CA MET A 168 11.01 22.41 -9.14
C MET A 168 9.76 22.17 -10.00
#